data_448cc8cf32390cfa25c6b575eb3b4431
#
_entry.id   448cc8cf32390cfa25c6b575eb3b4431
#
_cell.length_a   1.000
_cell.length_b   1.000
_cell.length_c   1.000
_cell.angle_alpha   90.00
_cell.angle_beta   90.00
_cell.angle_gamma   90.00
#
_symmetry.space_group_name_H-M   'P 1'
#
loop_
_entity.id
_entity.type
_entity.pdbx_description
1 polymer ?
#
loop_
_entity_poly.entity_id
_entity_poly.type
_entity_poly.pdbx_seq_one_letter_code
_entity_poly.pdbx_strand_id
1 'polypeptide(L)'
;MRKIIIIVAVVFLIIGLSYFSHLNPNDQVSKPEKPINITFTGDVMLGRNVNPALYEDPQPFRNVINLTNGTDLTVINLESPITNSTNPRDKLITFKADPQFTKSLKDAGVDVACLANNHIMDYQEQGLNDTIKNLKATGIMYVGAGPNITEAYKPLIIDIKGKRIAIIQASEFADEYYMPPATRNRPGFAPISWDHIKSAIDNAKKAGADYIICEFHYGNEYRYTPNELQKNISHKCIDEGAFMVVGHHPHVPGGIEEYKGHLIFYSLGNCVFDMQNPETRRSMIIVVTIRGNTSIVHIYPINIIGYYPQLMDVDDANAFLDELEYYSNVEIQSKNGVGMIKT
;
A
#
# COMPACT_ATOMS: atom_id res chain seq x y z
N MET A 1 -32.88 67.76 16.32
CA MET A 1 -32.74 66.70 15.34
C MET A 1 -31.33 66.55 14.75
N ARG A 2 -30.64 67.61 14.29
CA ARG A 2 -29.26 67.47 13.69
C ARG A 2 -28.19 66.88 14.64
N LYS A 3 -28.23 67.19 15.97
CA LYS A 3 -27.23 66.65 16.92
C LYS A 3 -27.37 65.17 17.23
N ILE A 4 -28.57 64.58 17.14
CA ILE A 4 -28.83 63.16 17.38
C ILE A 4 -28.35 62.31 16.17
N ILE A 5 -28.49 62.80 14.94
CA ILE A 5 -28.06 62.15 13.72
C ILE A 5 -26.53 62.01 13.66
N ILE A 6 -25.79 63.04 14.16
CA ILE A 6 -24.31 62.98 14.17
C ILE A 6 -23.80 61.97 15.19
N ILE A 7 -24.45 61.85 16.37
CA ILE A 7 -24.05 60.87 17.40
C ILE A 7 -24.28 59.41 16.92
N VAL A 8 -25.42 59.16 16.25
CA VAL A 8 -25.69 57.78 15.69
C VAL A 8 -24.71 57.43 14.58
N ALA A 9 -24.35 58.41 13.70
CA ALA A 9 -23.35 58.12 12.64
C ALA A 9 -21.94 57.85 13.19
N VAL A 10 -21.51 58.51 14.26
CA VAL A 10 -20.21 58.31 14.93
C VAL A 10 -20.18 56.95 15.63
N VAL A 11 -21.28 56.54 16.29
CA VAL A 11 -21.37 55.23 16.95
C VAL A 11 -21.30 54.06 15.92
N PHE A 12 -21.97 54.20 14.77
CA PHE A 12 -21.85 53.19 13.69
C PHE A 12 -20.46 53.16 13.07
N LEU A 13 -19.76 54.30 12.97
CA LEU A 13 -18.39 54.36 12.47
C LEU A 13 -17.39 53.69 13.44
N ILE A 14 -17.57 53.89 14.75
CA ILE A 14 -16.72 53.26 15.79
C ILE A 14 -16.98 51.76 15.87
N ILE A 15 -18.24 51.28 15.77
CA ILE A 15 -18.59 49.86 15.74
C ILE A 15 -18.07 49.22 14.45
N GLY A 16 -18.14 49.90 13.31
CA GLY A 16 -17.58 49.43 12.04
C GLY A 16 -16.05 49.30 12.08
N LEU A 17 -15.36 50.28 12.68
CA LEU A 17 -13.90 50.25 12.82
C LEU A 17 -13.43 49.20 13.84
N SER A 18 -14.17 48.94 14.92
CA SER A 18 -13.84 47.85 15.85
C SER A 18 -14.12 46.47 15.28
N TYR A 19 -15.08 46.30 14.35
CA TYR A 19 -15.32 45.02 13.67
C TYR A 19 -14.22 44.71 12.63
N PHE A 20 -13.68 45.76 11.96
CA PHE A 20 -12.56 45.59 11.02
C PHE A 20 -11.20 45.37 11.70
N SER A 21 -11.02 45.82 12.95
CA SER A 21 -9.76 45.62 13.70
C SER A 21 -9.63 44.18 14.29
N HIS A 22 -10.68 43.36 14.24
CA HIS A 22 -10.64 41.93 14.64
C HIS A 22 -10.45 40.97 13.47
N LEU A 23 -10.41 41.46 12.22
CA LEU A 23 -9.91 40.66 11.09
C LEU A 23 -8.38 40.67 11.17
N ASN A 24 -7.84 39.63 11.78
CA ASN A 24 -6.41 39.40 11.88
C ASN A 24 -5.85 39.29 10.45
N PRO A 25 -4.99 40.23 9.95
CA PRO A 25 -4.46 40.15 8.59
C PRO A 25 -3.55 38.92 8.38
N ASN A 26 -3.38 38.13 9.44
CA ASN A 26 -2.61 36.87 9.42
C ASN A 26 -3.49 35.59 9.37
N ASP A 27 -4.81 35.72 9.26
CA ASP A 27 -5.61 34.59 8.81
C ASP A 27 -5.27 34.34 7.33
N GLN A 28 -4.07 33.81 7.13
CA GLN A 28 -3.72 33.12 5.89
C GLN A 28 -4.75 32.00 5.77
N VAL A 29 -5.75 32.19 4.92
CA VAL A 29 -6.60 31.09 4.44
C VAL A 29 -5.61 30.06 3.90
N SER A 30 -5.34 29.02 4.67
CA SER A 30 -4.42 27.97 4.29
C SER A 30 -4.89 27.47 2.92
N LYS A 31 -4.01 27.55 1.91
CA LYS A 31 -4.34 27.00 0.59
C LYS A 31 -4.82 25.56 0.82
N PRO A 32 -5.96 25.18 0.22
CA PRO A 32 -6.48 23.82 0.41
C PRO A 32 -5.37 22.82 0.08
N GLU A 33 -5.10 21.90 1.00
CA GLU A 33 -4.08 20.86 0.82
C GLU A 33 -4.39 20.08 -0.46
N LYS A 34 -3.38 19.91 -1.31
CA LYS A 34 -3.53 19.10 -2.51
C LYS A 34 -3.66 17.64 -2.09
N PRO A 35 -4.68 16.92 -2.59
CA PRO A 35 -4.85 15.52 -2.24
C PRO A 35 -3.65 14.70 -2.70
N ILE A 36 -3.31 13.68 -1.93
CA ILE A 36 -2.29 12.69 -2.26
C ILE A 36 -3.02 11.41 -2.67
N ASN A 37 -2.72 10.91 -3.86
CA ASN A 37 -3.30 9.68 -4.39
C ASN A 37 -2.25 8.57 -4.37
N ILE A 38 -2.54 7.47 -3.69
CA ILE A 38 -1.65 6.31 -3.59
C ILE A 38 -2.39 5.07 -4.09
N THR A 39 -1.78 4.36 -5.02
CA THR A 39 -2.28 3.07 -5.50
C THR A 39 -1.59 1.94 -4.74
N PHE A 40 -2.37 0.98 -4.26
CA PHE A 40 -1.89 -0.30 -3.76
C PHE A 40 -2.48 -1.41 -4.61
N THR A 41 -1.64 -2.37 -5.00
CA THR A 41 -2.09 -3.56 -5.73
C THR A 41 -1.98 -4.79 -4.84
N GLY A 42 -2.63 -5.87 -5.23
CA GLY A 42 -2.38 -7.20 -4.67
C GLY A 42 -1.00 -7.75 -5.02
N ASP A 43 -0.80 -9.05 -4.81
CA ASP A 43 0.47 -9.74 -4.99
C ASP A 43 0.93 -9.74 -6.45
N VAL A 44 2.19 -9.36 -6.67
CA VAL A 44 2.85 -9.30 -7.98
C VAL A 44 3.99 -10.31 -8.03
N MET A 45 3.76 -11.42 -8.73
CA MET A 45 4.70 -12.50 -8.93
C MET A 45 5.08 -12.58 -10.41
N LEU A 46 6.32 -12.26 -10.76
CA LEU A 46 6.79 -12.24 -12.15
C LEU A 46 7.49 -13.53 -12.57
N GLY A 47 7.43 -14.57 -11.73
CA GLY A 47 8.06 -15.87 -11.97
C GLY A 47 7.16 -16.87 -12.71
N ARG A 48 7.58 -18.13 -12.72
CA ARG A 48 6.84 -19.28 -13.28
C ARG A 48 6.26 -18.97 -14.67
N ASN A 49 4.94 -19.16 -14.89
CA ASN A 49 4.30 -18.94 -16.19
C ASN A 49 4.17 -17.45 -16.56
N VAL A 50 4.26 -16.56 -15.58
CA VAL A 50 4.26 -15.10 -15.85
C VAL A 50 5.57 -14.68 -16.53
N ASN A 51 6.71 -15.26 -16.12
CA ASN A 51 8.02 -14.89 -16.67
C ASN A 51 8.10 -15.09 -18.21
N PRO A 52 7.76 -16.27 -18.79
CA PRO A 52 7.73 -16.41 -20.25
C PRO A 52 6.66 -15.55 -20.93
N ALA A 53 5.50 -15.31 -20.31
CA ALA A 53 4.48 -14.43 -20.86
C ALA A 53 4.97 -12.97 -21.00
N LEU A 54 5.84 -12.51 -20.10
CA LEU A 54 6.45 -11.18 -20.17
C LEU A 54 7.45 -11.01 -21.32
N TYR A 55 7.98 -12.08 -21.90
CA TYR A 55 8.78 -11.99 -23.13
C TYR A 55 7.91 -11.70 -24.34
N GLU A 56 6.67 -12.18 -24.36
CA GLU A 56 5.70 -11.91 -25.44
C GLU A 56 5.03 -10.55 -25.25
N ASP A 57 4.70 -10.21 -23.99
CA ASP A 57 4.03 -8.97 -23.62
C ASP A 57 4.60 -8.41 -22.31
N PRO A 58 5.57 -7.48 -22.37
CA PRO A 58 6.27 -6.96 -21.20
C PRO A 58 5.47 -5.90 -20.41
N GLN A 59 4.14 -5.82 -20.58
CA GLN A 59 3.30 -4.83 -19.94
C GLN A 59 2.27 -5.46 -18.99
N PRO A 60 2.68 -5.94 -17.80
CA PRO A 60 1.79 -6.69 -16.91
C PRO A 60 0.60 -5.89 -16.39
N PHE A 61 0.66 -4.55 -16.41
CA PHE A 61 -0.41 -3.66 -15.92
C PHE A 61 -1.16 -2.93 -17.04
N ARG A 62 -0.97 -3.28 -18.31
CA ARG A 62 -1.52 -2.53 -19.47
C ARG A 62 -3.02 -2.22 -19.36
N ASN A 63 -3.83 -3.18 -18.86
CA ASN A 63 -5.29 -3.01 -18.79
C ASN A 63 -5.73 -2.17 -17.57
N VAL A 64 -4.83 -1.87 -16.65
CA VAL A 64 -5.05 -1.07 -15.45
C VAL A 64 -4.02 0.06 -15.30
N ILE A 65 -3.29 0.38 -16.37
CA ILE A 65 -2.19 1.35 -16.37
C ILE A 65 -2.60 2.73 -15.84
N ASN A 66 -3.84 3.15 -16.06
CA ASN A 66 -4.37 4.41 -15.55
C ASN A 66 -4.47 4.43 -14.02
N LEU A 67 -4.57 3.27 -13.37
CA LEU A 67 -4.58 3.17 -11.91
C LEU A 67 -3.16 3.18 -11.33
N THR A 68 -2.18 2.63 -12.05
CA THR A 68 -0.80 2.53 -11.57
C THR A 68 0.07 3.72 -11.97
N ASN A 69 -0.16 4.33 -13.13
CA ASN A 69 0.62 5.49 -13.62
C ASN A 69 -0.12 6.83 -13.48
N GLY A 70 -1.35 6.80 -12.94
CA GLY A 70 -2.20 7.99 -12.78
C GLY A 70 -2.20 8.58 -11.37
N THR A 71 -1.44 8.05 -10.43
CA THR A 71 -1.40 8.46 -9.02
C THR A 71 -0.02 9.01 -8.63
N ASP A 72 0.08 9.56 -7.43
CA ASP A 72 1.32 10.17 -6.93
C ASP A 72 2.34 9.13 -6.47
N LEU A 73 1.86 7.93 -6.13
CA LEU A 73 2.67 6.80 -5.68
C LEU A 73 1.96 5.49 -5.99
N THR A 74 2.68 4.51 -6.51
CA THR A 74 2.20 3.14 -6.70
C THR A 74 3.06 2.15 -5.94
N VAL A 75 2.43 1.40 -5.05
CA VAL A 75 3.03 0.42 -4.14
C VAL A 75 2.56 -0.97 -4.52
N ILE A 76 3.48 -1.93 -4.64
CA ILE A 76 3.20 -3.33 -4.91
C ILE A 76 3.85 -4.24 -3.87
N ASN A 77 3.24 -5.40 -3.58
CA ASN A 77 3.96 -6.52 -2.95
C ASN A 77 4.64 -7.35 -4.04
N LEU A 78 5.98 -7.27 -4.13
CA LEU A 78 6.76 -8.04 -5.12
C LEU A 78 7.09 -9.43 -4.56
N GLU A 79 6.27 -10.41 -4.91
CA GLU A 79 6.32 -11.77 -4.37
C GLU A 79 7.20 -12.71 -5.22
N SER A 80 8.30 -12.20 -5.70
CA SER A 80 9.34 -13.00 -6.37
C SER A 80 10.67 -12.26 -6.38
N PRO A 81 11.80 -12.93 -6.16
CA PRO A 81 13.11 -12.33 -6.42
C PRO A 81 13.29 -12.10 -7.93
N ILE A 82 14.00 -11.01 -8.26
CA ILE A 82 14.39 -10.65 -9.63
C ILE A 82 15.89 -10.88 -9.76
N THR A 83 16.28 -12.04 -10.32
CA THR A 83 17.67 -12.51 -10.31
C THR A 83 18.00 -13.46 -11.47
N ASN A 84 19.25 -13.50 -11.85
CA ASN A 84 19.80 -14.55 -12.74
C ASN A 84 20.35 -15.76 -11.96
N SER A 85 20.24 -15.78 -10.62
CA SER A 85 20.73 -16.91 -9.82
C SER A 85 20.09 -18.22 -10.28
N THR A 86 20.86 -19.29 -10.28
CA THR A 86 20.43 -20.66 -10.59
C THR A 86 20.42 -21.55 -9.35
N ASN A 87 20.57 -20.97 -8.16
CA ASN A 87 20.67 -21.69 -6.89
C ASN A 87 19.43 -21.44 -6.03
N PRO A 88 18.29 -22.12 -6.29
CA PRO A 88 17.09 -22.00 -5.48
C PRO A 88 17.30 -22.62 -4.09
N ARG A 89 16.44 -22.23 -3.15
CA ARG A 89 16.27 -22.98 -1.89
C ARG A 89 15.58 -24.31 -2.15
N ASP A 90 15.82 -25.24 -1.26
CA ASP A 90 15.13 -26.54 -1.25
C ASP A 90 13.71 -26.35 -0.67
N LYS A 91 12.83 -25.75 -1.48
CA LYS A 91 11.41 -25.50 -1.23
C LYS A 91 10.57 -26.14 -2.31
N LEU A 92 9.36 -26.58 -1.95
CA LEU A 92 8.41 -27.17 -2.91
C LEU A 92 8.06 -26.19 -4.04
N ILE A 93 7.89 -24.90 -3.71
CA ILE A 93 7.55 -23.84 -4.65
C ILE A 93 8.57 -22.72 -4.50
N THR A 94 9.24 -22.36 -5.60
CA THR A 94 10.15 -21.22 -5.68
C THR A 94 9.78 -20.33 -6.85
N PHE A 95 9.88 -19.02 -6.66
CA PHE A 95 9.62 -18.03 -7.69
C PHE A 95 10.91 -17.34 -8.11
N LYS A 96 10.99 -16.98 -9.37
CA LYS A 96 12.09 -16.16 -9.92
C LYS A 96 11.62 -15.42 -11.15
N ALA A 97 11.97 -14.15 -11.24
CA ALA A 97 11.79 -13.33 -12.43
C ALA A 97 13.14 -12.91 -13.03
N ASP A 98 13.17 -12.71 -14.34
CA ASP A 98 14.36 -12.23 -15.03
C ASP A 98 14.56 -10.73 -14.80
N PRO A 99 15.81 -10.26 -14.64
CA PRO A 99 16.14 -8.87 -14.30
C PRO A 99 15.57 -7.81 -15.25
N GLN A 100 15.42 -8.12 -16.52
CA GLN A 100 14.89 -7.19 -17.52
C GLN A 100 13.44 -6.74 -17.21
N PHE A 101 12.63 -7.56 -16.52
CA PHE A 101 11.24 -7.24 -16.18
C PHE A 101 11.11 -6.24 -15.04
N THR A 102 12.19 -5.85 -14.38
CA THR A 102 12.19 -4.69 -13.49
C THR A 102 11.78 -3.41 -14.25
N LYS A 103 12.21 -3.30 -15.51
CA LYS A 103 11.81 -2.18 -16.38
C LYS A 103 10.30 -2.19 -16.65
N SER A 104 9.70 -3.34 -16.84
CA SER A 104 8.24 -3.48 -17.04
C SER A 104 7.44 -2.96 -15.84
N LEU A 105 7.92 -3.17 -14.61
CA LEU A 105 7.33 -2.58 -13.41
C LEU A 105 7.46 -1.05 -13.41
N LYS A 106 8.65 -0.52 -13.77
CA LYS A 106 8.86 0.94 -13.81
C LYS A 106 8.03 1.62 -14.89
N ASP A 107 7.96 1.03 -16.07
CA ASP A 107 7.15 1.54 -17.19
C ASP A 107 5.65 1.52 -16.84
N ALA A 108 5.22 0.62 -15.95
CA ALA A 108 3.86 0.55 -15.42
C ALA A 108 3.57 1.58 -14.31
N GLY A 109 4.54 2.43 -13.93
CA GLY A 109 4.37 3.43 -12.88
C GLY A 109 4.63 2.93 -11.46
N VAL A 110 5.20 1.73 -11.28
CA VAL A 110 5.56 1.23 -9.95
C VAL A 110 6.68 2.07 -9.35
N ASP A 111 6.46 2.58 -8.14
CA ASP A 111 7.42 3.40 -7.40
C ASP A 111 8.03 2.67 -6.23
N VAL A 112 7.27 1.79 -5.55
CA VAL A 112 7.71 1.05 -4.36
C VAL A 112 7.38 -0.42 -4.50
N ALA A 113 8.39 -1.26 -4.23
CA ALA A 113 8.26 -2.70 -4.09
C ALA A 113 8.41 -3.11 -2.62
N CYS A 114 7.36 -3.69 -2.04
CA CYS A 114 7.34 -4.32 -0.74
C CYS A 114 7.94 -5.73 -0.86
N LEU A 115 9.02 -6.03 -0.12
CA LEU A 115 9.83 -7.24 -0.29
C LEU A 115 9.71 -8.26 0.85
N ALA A 116 9.11 -7.89 2.00
CA ALA A 116 8.93 -8.85 3.09
C ALA A 116 7.79 -9.82 2.78
N ASN A 117 8.11 -10.94 2.17
CA ASN A 117 7.18 -12.03 1.86
C ASN A 117 7.90 -13.39 1.90
N ASN A 118 7.14 -14.47 1.79
CA ASN A 118 7.62 -15.84 1.87
C ASN A 118 8.44 -16.30 0.65
N HIS A 119 8.55 -15.48 -0.41
CA HIS A 119 9.24 -15.84 -1.64
C HIS A 119 10.50 -15.03 -1.94
N ILE A 120 10.74 -13.90 -1.27
CA ILE A 120 11.88 -13.04 -1.59
C ILE A 120 13.24 -13.73 -1.40
N MET A 121 13.29 -14.74 -0.53
CA MET A 121 14.49 -15.52 -0.24
C MET A 121 14.59 -16.84 -1.05
N ASP A 122 13.72 -17.07 -2.02
CA ASP A 122 13.68 -18.31 -2.80
C ASP A 122 14.99 -18.64 -3.53
N TYR A 123 15.75 -17.61 -3.90
CA TYR A 123 17.09 -17.73 -4.48
C TYR A 123 18.18 -17.23 -3.53
N GLN A 124 17.97 -17.51 -2.24
CA GLN A 124 18.92 -17.22 -1.15
C GLN A 124 19.28 -15.72 -1.05
N GLU A 125 20.37 -15.38 -0.38
CA GLU A 125 20.86 -14.02 -0.25
C GLU A 125 21.22 -13.38 -1.61
N GLN A 126 21.66 -14.20 -2.57
CA GLN A 126 21.98 -13.72 -3.91
C GLN A 126 20.71 -13.20 -4.60
N GLY A 127 19.58 -13.94 -4.53
CA GLY A 127 18.31 -13.52 -5.11
C GLY A 127 17.81 -12.19 -4.52
N LEU A 128 17.86 -12.04 -3.21
CA LEU A 128 17.50 -10.79 -2.55
C LEU A 128 18.41 -9.62 -2.96
N ASN A 129 19.73 -9.82 -2.94
CA ASN A 129 20.70 -8.78 -3.29
C ASN A 129 20.55 -8.34 -4.75
N ASP A 130 20.34 -9.29 -5.67
CA ASP A 130 20.09 -9.00 -7.08
C ASP A 130 18.78 -8.20 -7.24
N THR A 131 17.70 -8.60 -6.54
CA THR A 131 16.43 -7.91 -6.56
C THR A 131 16.60 -6.45 -6.14
N ILE A 132 17.23 -6.21 -5.00
CA ILE A 132 17.51 -4.85 -4.50
C ILE A 132 18.33 -4.04 -5.50
N LYS A 133 19.36 -4.65 -6.09
CA LYS A 133 20.20 -4.01 -7.11
C LYS A 133 19.41 -3.64 -8.37
N ASN A 134 18.57 -4.56 -8.86
CA ASN A 134 17.75 -4.35 -10.07
C ASN A 134 16.68 -3.28 -9.85
N LEU A 135 16.00 -3.26 -8.70
CA LEU A 135 15.05 -2.21 -8.33
C LEU A 135 15.73 -0.83 -8.27
N LYS A 136 16.89 -0.72 -7.60
CA LYS A 136 17.65 0.52 -7.53
C LYS A 136 18.10 1.02 -8.92
N ALA A 137 18.53 0.11 -9.79
CA ALA A 137 18.97 0.45 -11.13
C ALA A 137 17.86 1.04 -12.02
N THR A 138 16.59 0.68 -11.74
CA THR A 138 15.42 1.21 -12.46
C THR A 138 14.73 2.37 -11.71
N GLY A 139 15.25 2.76 -10.54
CA GLY A 139 14.66 3.84 -9.73
C GLY A 139 13.37 3.43 -9.01
N ILE A 140 13.15 2.14 -8.77
CA ILE A 140 12.08 1.65 -7.91
C ILE A 140 12.62 1.57 -6.48
N MET A 141 11.93 2.21 -5.54
CA MET A 141 12.23 2.12 -4.11
C MET A 141 11.78 0.76 -3.56
N TYR A 142 12.30 0.37 -2.41
CA TYR A 142 11.90 -0.88 -1.77
C TYR A 142 11.84 -0.74 -0.24
N VAL A 143 11.10 -1.64 0.41
CA VAL A 143 10.94 -1.72 1.86
C VAL A 143 10.74 -3.18 2.29
N GLY A 144 10.98 -3.46 3.57
CA GLY A 144 10.69 -4.77 4.17
C GLY A 144 11.83 -5.79 4.07
N ALA A 145 12.95 -5.47 3.40
CA ALA A 145 14.12 -6.34 3.33
C ALA A 145 15.41 -5.53 3.30
N GLY A 146 16.52 -6.15 3.64
CA GLY A 146 17.80 -5.46 3.66
C GLY A 146 18.99 -6.36 3.99
N PRO A 147 20.22 -5.77 4.00
CA PRO A 147 21.45 -6.48 4.30
C PRO A 147 21.57 -6.96 5.77
N ASN A 148 20.69 -6.45 6.64
CA ASN A 148 20.57 -6.85 8.04
C ASN A 148 19.22 -6.43 8.60
N ILE A 149 18.92 -6.85 9.84
CA ILE A 149 17.62 -6.62 10.50
C ILE A 149 17.30 -5.13 10.66
N THR A 150 18.28 -4.27 10.91
CA THR A 150 18.07 -2.82 11.06
C THR A 150 17.60 -2.19 9.75
N GLU A 151 18.24 -2.55 8.64
CA GLU A 151 17.84 -2.04 7.32
C GLU A 151 16.54 -2.67 6.82
N ALA A 152 16.24 -3.94 7.19
CA ALA A 152 14.99 -4.59 6.81
C ALA A 152 13.75 -3.91 7.42
N TYR A 153 13.85 -3.39 8.66
CA TYR A 153 12.76 -2.65 9.33
C TYR A 153 12.80 -1.14 9.12
N LYS A 154 13.78 -0.64 8.37
CA LYS A 154 13.89 0.81 8.14
C LYS A 154 12.68 1.34 7.39
N PRO A 155 11.96 2.33 7.94
CA PRO A 155 10.86 2.96 7.23
C PRO A 155 11.35 3.59 5.93
N LEU A 156 10.62 3.38 4.85
CA LEU A 156 10.81 4.13 3.62
C LEU A 156 10.05 5.45 3.74
N ILE A 157 10.75 6.57 3.70
CA ILE A 157 10.17 7.92 3.80
C ILE A 157 10.15 8.55 2.41
N ILE A 158 8.97 9.04 1.99
CA ILE A 158 8.76 9.63 0.66
C ILE A 158 8.08 10.98 0.83
N ASP A 159 8.66 12.03 0.24
CA ASP A 159 8.05 13.37 0.21
C ASP A 159 7.12 13.50 -1.00
N ILE A 160 5.82 13.69 -0.76
CA ILE A 160 4.79 13.86 -1.80
C ILE A 160 3.98 15.12 -1.51
N LYS A 161 4.03 16.11 -2.40
CA LYS A 161 3.24 17.36 -2.29
C LYS A 161 3.42 18.08 -0.94
N GLY A 162 4.60 17.96 -0.33
CA GLY A 162 4.95 18.58 0.94
C GLY A 162 4.51 17.80 2.19
N LYS A 163 4.08 16.56 2.03
CA LYS A 163 3.80 15.60 3.10
C LYS A 163 4.76 14.44 3.03
N ARG A 164 5.11 13.88 4.18
CA ARG A 164 5.94 12.69 4.31
C ARG A 164 5.11 11.46 4.53
N ILE A 165 5.20 10.52 3.59
CA ILE A 165 4.60 9.19 3.68
C ILE A 165 5.68 8.22 4.16
N ALA A 166 5.44 7.50 5.24
CA ALA A 166 6.29 6.40 5.69
C ALA A 166 5.64 5.07 5.33
N ILE A 167 6.39 4.16 4.72
CA ILE A 167 5.95 2.78 4.49
C ILE A 167 6.85 1.86 5.31
N ILE A 168 6.23 0.95 6.07
CA ILE A 168 6.88 -0.09 6.88
C ILE A 168 6.30 -1.41 6.44
N GLN A 169 7.15 -2.43 6.24
CA GLN A 169 6.66 -3.75 5.86
C GLN A 169 7.29 -4.85 6.71
N ALA A 170 6.50 -5.90 7.00
CA ALA A 170 6.96 -7.13 7.63
C ALA A 170 6.16 -8.35 7.16
N SER A 171 6.72 -9.57 7.35
CA SER A 171 6.07 -10.83 6.98
C SER A 171 5.97 -11.78 8.16
N GLU A 172 4.84 -12.51 8.23
CA GLU A 172 4.62 -13.58 9.22
C GLU A 172 5.52 -14.80 8.98
N PHE A 173 5.90 -15.04 7.72
CA PHE A 173 6.51 -16.29 7.26
C PHE A 173 8.03 -16.30 7.45
N ALA A 174 8.48 -16.31 8.70
CA ALA A 174 9.89 -16.44 9.03
C ALA A 174 10.22 -17.87 9.46
N ASP A 175 11.10 -18.53 8.71
CA ASP A 175 11.64 -19.85 9.00
C ASP A 175 13.14 -19.87 8.65
N GLU A 176 13.98 -20.29 9.58
CA GLU A 176 15.44 -20.25 9.42
C GLU A 176 15.96 -21.10 8.26
N TYR A 177 15.22 -22.15 7.87
CA TYR A 177 15.62 -23.04 6.79
C TYR A 177 15.02 -22.65 5.44
N TYR A 178 13.68 -22.46 5.38
CA TYR A 178 12.98 -22.20 4.12
C TYR A 178 12.84 -20.73 3.77
N MET A 179 12.65 -19.89 4.78
CA MET A 179 12.36 -18.45 4.64
C MET A 179 13.14 -17.65 5.69
N PRO A 180 14.49 -17.61 5.59
CA PRO A 180 15.31 -16.99 6.61
C PRO A 180 15.10 -15.48 6.68
N PRO A 181 14.72 -14.96 7.86
CA PRO A 181 14.59 -13.54 8.06
C PRO A 181 15.97 -12.86 8.15
N ALA A 182 15.98 -11.54 8.02
CA ALA A 182 17.17 -10.76 8.29
C ALA A 182 17.61 -10.93 9.76
N THR A 183 18.92 -11.01 9.95
CA THR A 183 19.53 -10.97 11.29
C THR A 183 20.49 -9.79 11.39
N ARG A 184 21.18 -9.64 12.54
CA ARG A 184 22.18 -8.58 12.68
C ARG A 184 23.26 -8.60 11.58
N ASN A 185 23.66 -9.80 11.13
CA ASN A 185 24.78 -10.01 10.23
C ASN A 185 24.42 -10.80 8.97
N ARG A 186 23.13 -10.98 8.68
CA ARG A 186 22.65 -11.73 7.51
C ARG A 186 21.55 -10.95 6.79
N PRO A 187 21.63 -10.81 5.45
CA PRO A 187 20.55 -10.27 4.64
C PRO A 187 19.26 -11.10 4.77
N GLY A 188 18.11 -10.44 4.60
CA GLY A 188 16.81 -11.07 4.62
C GLY A 188 15.69 -10.06 4.67
N PHE A 189 14.48 -10.54 4.89
CA PHE A 189 13.29 -9.71 5.08
C PHE A 189 13.00 -9.44 6.57
N ALA A 190 12.15 -8.46 6.85
CA ALA A 190 11.67 -8.13 8.19
C ALA A 190 10.58 -9.14 8.63
N PRO A 191 10.81 -9.99 9.64
CA PRO A 191 9.75 -10.85 10.20
C PRO A 191 8.76 -10.02 11.03
N ILE A 192 7.52 -10.50 11.25
CA ILE A 192 6.60 -9.85 12.20
C ILE A 192 7.17 -9.98 13.61
N SER A 193 7.57 -8.84 14.18
CA SER A 193 8.00 -8.68 15.56
C SER A 193 7.52 -7.33 16.07
N TRP A 194 6.66 -7.33 17.08
CA TRP A 194 6.05 -6.09 17.57
C TRP A 194 7.08 -5.03 17.98
N ASP A 195 8.11 -5.42 18.71
CA ASP A 195 9.13 -4.48 19.21
C ASP A 195 9.86 -3.76 18.06
N HIS A 196 10.16 -4.50 16.98
CA HIS A 196 10.80 -3.92 15.81
C HIS A 196 9.84 -3.05 15.00
N ILE A 197 8.58 -3.50 14.79
CA ILE A 197 7.55 -2.73 14.08
C ILE A 197 7.25 -1.44 14.84
N LYS A 198 7.06 -1.51 16.17
CA LYS A 198 6.89 -0.32 17.02
C LYS A 198 8.06 0.64 16.87
N SER A 199 9.30 0.12 16.95
CA SER A 199 10.50 0.94 16.76
C SER A 199 10.54 1.59 15.37
N ALA A 200 10.09 0.88 14.31
CA ALA A 200 10.00 1.44 12.96
C ALA A 200 8.97 2.58 12.88
N ILE A 201 7.78 2.40 13.50
CA ILE A 201 6.76 3.46 13.61
C ILE A 201 7.31 4.67 14.37
N ASP A 202 7.99 4.47 15.50
CA ASP A 202 8.61 5.54 16.27
C ASP A 202 9.68 6.29 15.45
N ASN A 203 10.47 5.57 14.65
CA ASN A 203 11.47 6.16 13.76
C ASN A 203 10.82 6.95 12.62
N ALA A 204 9.71 6.47 12.05
CA ALA A 204 8.92 7.21 11.07
C ALA A 204 8.37 8.53 11.64
N LYS A 205 7.81 8.50 12.86
CA LYS A 205 7.35 9.70 13.58
C LYS A 205 8.50 10.68 13.82
N LYS A 206 9.66 10.20 14.30
CA LYS A 206 10.86 11.04 14.52
C LYS A 206 11.39 11.65 13.22
N ALA A 207 11.23 10.95 12.08
CA ALA A 207 11.56 11.47 10.77
C ALA A 207 10.52 12.49 10.25
N GLY A 208 9.46 12.76 11.01
CA GLY A 208 8.41 13.71 10.67
C GLY A 208 7.44 13.18 9.63
N ALA A 209 7.15 11.87 9.62
CA ALA A 209 6.11 11.31 8.77
C ALA A 209 4.73 11.86 9.14
N ASP A 210 4.02 12.40 8.15
CA ASP A 210 2.62 12.84 8.30
C ASP A 210 1.67 11.64 8.28
N TYR A 211 1.99 10.62 7.47
CA TYR A 211 1.19 9.40 7.34
C TYR A 211 2.10 8.18 7.37
N ILE A 212 1.73 7.19 8.18
CA ILE A 212 2.47 5.91 8.31
C ILE A 212 1.58 4.80 7.79
N ILE A 213 2.04 4.07 6.80
CA ILE A 213 1.33 2.93 6.21
C ILE A 213 2.12 1.67 6.58
N CYS A 214 1.43 0.69 7.17
CA CYS A 214 2.02 -0.60 7.49
C CYS A 214 1.54 -1.63 6.47
N GLU A 215 2.49 -2.29 5.80
CA GLU A 215 2.26 -3.36 4.84
C GLU A 215 2.58 -4.70 5.49
N PHE A 216 1.73 -5.69 5.32
CA PHE A 216 1.98 -7.02 5.88
C PHE A 216 1.74 -8.13 4.86
N HIS A 217 2.65 -9.09 4.83
CA HIS A 217 2.45 -10.35 4.13
C HIS A 217 2.20 -11.43 5.17
N TYR A 218 0.91 -11.80 5.40
CA TYR A 218 0.47 -12.54 6.58
C TYR A 218 -0.88 -13.23 6.37
N GLY A 219 -1.25 -14.11 7.30
CA GLY A 219 -2.55 -14.78 7.31
C GLY A 219 -2.50 -16.17 6.68
N ASN A 220 -3.66 -16.74 6.42
CA ASN A 220 -3.79 -18.07 5.85
C ASN A 220 -4.23 -17.97 4.39
N GLU A 221 -3.59 -18.77 3.52
CA GLU A 221 -4.01 -18.87 2.11
C GLU A 221 -5.49 -19.22 1.97
N TYR A 222 -6.15 -18.60 1.00
CA TYR A 222 -7.54 -18.84 0.59
C TYR A 222 -8.59 -18.55 1.68
N ARG A 223 -8.26 -17.62 2.63
CA ARG A 223 -9.19 -17.16 3.67
C ARG A 223 -9.57 -15.70 3.47
N TYR A 224 -10.89 -15.47 3.37
CA TYR A 224 -11.47 -14.12 3.23
C TYR A 224 -11.56 -13.36 4.56
N THR A 225 -11.54 -14.09 5.69
CA THR A 225 -11.60 -13.50 7.03
C THR A 225 -10.24 -13.55 7.71
N PRO A 226 -9.82 -12.47 8.39
CA PRO A 226 -8.52 -12.41 9.05
C PRO A 226 -8.44 -13.36 10.25
N ASN A 227 -7.25 -13.89 10.50
CA ASN A 227 -6.93 -14.61 11.72
C ASN A 227 -6.58 -13.64 12.88
N GLU A 228 -6.41 -14.18 14.08
CA GLU A 228 -6.11 -13.38 15.28
C GLU A 228 -4.76 -12.65 15.22
N LEU A 229 -3.76 -13.21 14.54
CA LEU A 229 -2.47 -12.54 14.36
C LEU A 229 -2.64 -11.29 13.48
N GLN A 230 -3.34 -11.43 12.34
CA GLN A 230 -3.62 -10.32 11.44
C GLN A 230 -4.34 -9.17 12.15
N LYS A 231 -5.41 -9.47 12.91
CA LYS A 231 -6.15 -8.47 13.71
C LYS A 231 -5.25 -7.81 14.74
N ASN A 232 -4.56 -8.61 15.55
CA ASN A 232 -3.77 -8.11 16.66
C ASN A 232 -2.65 -7.16 16.20
N ILE A 233 -1.88 -7.54 15.17
CA ILE A 233 -0.77 -6.71 14.68
C ILE A 233 -1.28 -5.44 14.00
N SER A 234 -2.37 -5.53 13.23
CA SER A 234 -2.97 -4.39 12.56
C SER A 234 -3.53 -3.37 13.56
N HIS A 235 -4.29 -3.83 14.55
CA HIS A 235 -4.81 -2.96 15.62
C HIS A 235 -3.67 -2.27 16.39
N LYS A 236 -2.61 -3.00 16.75
CA LYS A 236 -1.44 -2.42 17.42
C LYS A 236 -0.76 -1.34 16.57
N CYS A 237 -0.67 -1.52 15.25
CA CYS A 237 -0.11 -0.50 14.36
C CYS A 237 -0.98 0.76 14.35
N ILE A 238 -2.30 0.63 14.25
CA ILE A 238 -3.22 1.78 14.33
C ILE A 238 -3.13 2.45 15.71
N ASP A 239 -3.12 1.69 16.80
CA ASP A 239 -2.96 2.21 18.16
C ASP A 239 -1.65 2.97 18.35
N GLU A 240 -0.60 2.57 17.64
CA GLU A 240 0.69 3.25 17.62
C GLU A 240 0.77 4.36 16.57
N GLY A 241 -0.35 4.71 15.91
CA GLY A 241 -0.48 5.86 15.01
C GLY A 241 -0.18 5.58 13.54
N ALA A 242 -0.30 4.34 13.08
CA ALA A 242 -0.38 4.07 11.66
C ALA A 242 -1.69 4.64 11.09
N PHE A 243 -1.60 5.23 9.90
CA PHE A 243 -2.75 5.79 9.19
C PHE A 243 -3.58 4.70 8.50
N MET A 244 -2.95 3.63 8.05
CA MET A 244 -3.58 2.54 7.31
C MET A 244 -2.74 1.26 7.42
N VAL A 245 -3.40 0.11 7.32
CA VAL A 245 -2.74 -1.20 7.15
C VAL A 245 -3.20 -1.83 5.85
N VAL A 246 -2.26 -2.37 5.07
CA VAL A 246 -2.53 -3.12 3.83
C VAL A 246 -1.90 -4.50 3.91
N GLY A 247 -2.68 -5.53 3.59
CA GLY A 247 -2.31 -6.93 3.73
C GLY A 247 -2.21 -7.69 2.41
N HIS A 248 -1.40 -8.75 2.45
CA HIS A 248 -1.03 -9.63 1.34
C HIS A 248 -0.91 -11.09 1.80
N HIS A 249 -0.74 -12.04 0.91
CA HIS A 249 -0.52 -13.46 1.10
C HIS A 249 -1.76 -14.35 0.96
N PRO A 250 -2.98 -14.04 1.45
CA PRO A 250 -4.10 -14.98 1.32
C PRO A 250 -4.45 -15.36 -0.13
N HIS A 251 -3.94 -14.65 -1.14
CA HIS A 251 -4.22 -14.83 -2.57
C HIS A 251 -5.69 -14.68 -2.96
N VAL A 252 -6.53 -14.31 -2.03
CA VAL A 252 -7.94 -13.92 -2.19
C VAL A 252 -8.16 -12.59 -1.48
N PRO A 253 -9.14 -11.77 -1.88
CA PRO A 253 -9.49 -10.56 -1.17
C PRO A 253 -9.91 -10.85 0.27
N GLY A 254 -9.29 -10.21 1.24
CA GLY A 254 -9.70 -10.28 2.64
C GLY A 254 -10.66 -9.17 3.00
N GLY A 255 -11.45 -9.36 4.05
CA GLY A 255 -12.35 -8.33 4.57
C GLY A 255 -11.61 -7.03 4.89
N ILE A 256 -12.36 -5.93 4.92
CA ILE A 256 -11.88 -4.60 5.27
C ILE A 256 -12.43 -4.24 6.64
N GLU A 257 -11.57 -3.72 7.53
CA GLU A 257 -11.97 -3.27 8.84
C GLU A 257 -11.73 -1.76 9.01
N GLU A 258 -12.73 -1.05 9.52
CA GLU A 258 -12.52 0.27 10.11
C GLU A 258 -12.26 0.09 11.61
N TYR A 259 -11.06 0.46 12.05
CA TYR A 259 -10.67 0.43 13.43
C TYR A 259 -10.20 1.82 13.88
N LYS A 260 -10.91 2.42 14.82
CA LYS A 260 -10.63 3.79 15.34
C LYS A 260 -10.52 4.87 14.26
N GLY A 261 -11.34 4.78 13.20
CA GLY A 261 -11.36 5.73 12.09
C GLY A 261 -10.26 5.51 11.04
N HIS A 262 -9.58 4.37 11.07
CA HIS A 262 -8.53 3.98 10.13
C HIS A 262 -8.86 2.66 9.46
N LEU A 263 -8.47 2.52 8.18
CA LEU A 263 -8.79 1.32 7.41
C LEU A 263 -7.67 0.27 7.49
N ILE A 264 -8.09 -0.98 7.61
CA ILE A 264 -7.26 -2.17 7.54
C ILE A 264 -7.80 -3.03 6.40
N PHE A 265 -7.00 -3.21 5.36
CA PHE A 265 -7.24 -4.14 4.27
C PHE A 265 -6.49 -5.43 4.59
N TYR A 266 -7.18 -6.51 4.96
CA TYR A 266 -6.52 -7.74 5.40
C TYR A 266 -5.86 -8.53 4.26
N SER A 267 -6.33 -8.38 3.03
CA SER A 267 -5.67 -8.86 1.82
C SER A 267 -6.26 -8.18 0.59
N LEU A 268 -5.42 -7.75 -0.33
CA LEU A 268 -5.86 -7.26 -1.64
C LEU A 268 -6.02 -8.39 -2.67
N GLY A 269 -5.61 -9.63 -2.33
CA GLY A 269 -5.54 -10.76 -3.26
C GLY A 269 -4.35 -10.66 -4.22
N ASN A 270 -4.43 -11.33 -5.37
CA ASN A 270 -3.39 -11.30 -6.40
C ASN A 270 -3.59 -10.12 -7.37
N CYS A 271 -2.51 -9.68 -8.03
CA CYS A 271 -2.61 -8.69 -9.11
C CYS A 271 -1.98 -9.22 -10.40
N VAL A 272 -0.72 -9.63 -10.37
CA VAL A 272 -0.05 -10.33 -11.47
C VAL A 272 0.36 -11.70 -10.95
N PHE A 273 -0.29 -12.75 -11.43
CA PHE A 273 -0.07 -14.09 -10.88
C PHE A 273 -0.55 -15.18 -11.85
N ASP A 274 -0.04 -16.41 -11.72
CA ASP A 274 -0.39 -17.55 -12.57
C ASP A 274 -1.24 -18.63 -11.88
N MET A 275 -1.88 -18.31 -10.76
CA MET A 275 -2.80 -19.22 -10.09
C MET A 275 -4.04 -19.52 -10.95
N GLN A 276 -4.48 -20.78 -10.94
CA GLN A 276 -5.56 -21.26 -11.79
C GLN A 276 -6.93 -21.36 -11.07
N ASN A 277 -6.92 -21.39 -9.73
CA ASN A 277 -8.17 -21.38 -8.96
C ASN A 277 -8.94 -20.09 -9.28
N PRO A 278 -10.21 -20.16 -9.71
CA PRO A 278 -11.02 -18.97 -10.02
C PRO A 278 -11.06 -17.93 -8.92
N GLU A 279 -11.12 -18.33 -7.65
CA GLU A 279 -11.16 -17.43 -6.50
C GLU A 279 -9.88 -16.61 -6.35
N THR A 280 -8.71 -17.19 -6.67
CA THR A 280 -7.43 -16.50 -6.60
C THR A 280 -7.18 -15.56 -7.78
N ARG A 281 -8.08 -15.56 -8.76
CA ARG A 281 -8.04 -14.64 -9.91
C ARG A 281 -8.97 -13.45 -9.77
N ARG A 282 -9.85 -13.45 -8.76
CA ARG A 282 -10.68 -12.31 -8.37
C ARG A 282 -9.95 -11.52 -7.30
N SER A 283 -9.80 -10.21 -7.48
CA SER A 283 -8.96 -9.39 -6.63
C SER A 283 -9.34 -7.91 -6.72
N MET A 284 -8.55 -7.05 -6.09
CA MET A 284 -8.78 -5.61 -6.13
C MET A 284 -7.48 -4.80 -6.20
N ILE A 285 -7.58 -3.63 -6.85
CA ILE A 285 -6.62 -2.53 -6.74
C ILE A 285 -7.32 -1.43 -5.95
N ILE A 286 -6.63 -0.81 -5.00
CA ILE A 286 -7.19 0.33 -4.27
C ILE A 286 -6.42 1.61 -4.59
N VAL A 287 -7.17 2.72 -4.70
CA VAL A 287 -6.62 4.06 -4.83
C VAL A 287 -7.07 4.87 -3.62
N VAL A 288 -6.11 5.25 -2.80
CA VAL A 288 -6.32 6.00 -1.56
C VAL A 288 -6.06 7.49 -1.83
N THR A 289 -7.08 8.31 -1.69
CA THR A 289 -6.98 9.78 -1.75
C THR A 289 -6.94 10.34 -0.33
N ILE A 290 -5.81 10.89 0.09
CA ILE A 290 -5.60 11.44 1.43
C ILE A 290 -5.78 12.96 1.40
N ARG A 291 -6.56 13.52 2.34
CA ARG A 291 -6.72 14.96 2.58
C ARG A 291 -6.73 15.25 4.08
N GLY A 292 -5.64 15.79 4.59
CA GLY A 292 -5.50 15.98 6.05
C GLY A 292 -5.67 14.64 6.78
N ASN A 293 -6.57 14.58 7.75
CA ASN A 293 -6.81 13.36 8.55
C ASN A 293 -7.89 12.44 7.95
N THR A 294 -8.37 12.71 6.75
CA THR A 294 -9.44 11.93 6.10
C THR A 294 -8.92 11.22 4.87
N SER A 295 -9.55 10.10 4.52
CA SER A 295 -9.28 9.40 3.27
C SER A 295 -10.56 9.04 2.53
N ILE A 296 -10.42 8.96 1.21
CA ILE A 296 -11.39 8.32 0.32
C ILE A 296 -10.65 7.20 -0.36
N VAL A 297 -11.13 5.97 -0.21
CA VAL A 297 -10.57 4.82 -0.90
C VAL A 297 -11.52 4.39 -2.00
N HIS A 298 -11.01 4.33 -3.22
CA HIS A 298 -11.70 3.71 -4.34
C HIS A 298 -11.18 2.28 -4.51
N ILE A 299 -12.10 1.33 -4.58
CA ILE A 299 -11.83 -0.09 -4.77
C ILE A 299 -12.18 -0.44 -6.21
N TYR A 300 -11.20 -0.93 -6.96
CA TYR A 300 -11.34 -1.37 -8.34
C TYR A 300 -11.25 -2.90 -8.39
N PRO A 301 -12.39 -3.61 -8.48
CA PRO A 301 -12.39 -5.06 -8.67
C PRO A 301 -11.71 -5.46 -9.98
N ILE A 302 -10.85 -6.47 -9.91
CA ILE A 302 -10.12 -6.98 -11.06
C ILE A 302 -10.24 -8.51 -11.18
N ASN A 303 -10.20 -8.99 -12.41
CA ASN A 303 -9.93 -10.37 -12.75
C ASN A 303 -8.50 -10.52 -13.30
N ILE A 304 -7.81 -11.60 -12.97
CA ILE A 304 -6.55 -11.95 -13.60
C ILE A 304 -6.84 -12.81 -14.83
N ILE A 305 -6.55 -12.27 -16.01
CA ILE A 305 -6.77 -12.93 -17.31
C ILE A 305 -5.42 -13.03 -18.02
N GLY A 306 -5.01 -14.25 -18.37
CA GLY A 306 -3.70 -14.47 -18.99
C GLY A 306 -2.55 -13.96 -18.11
N TYR A 307 -2.67 -14.11 -16.79
CA TYR A 307 -1.73 -13.68 -15.72
C TYR A 307 -1.75 -12.19 -15.36
N TYR A 308 -2.48 -11.34 -16.09
CA TYR A 308 -2.47 -9.89 -15.92
C TYR A 308 -3.82 -9.37 -15.40
N PRO A 309 -3.83 -8.29 -14.58
CA PRO A 309 -5.05 -7.70 -14.07
C PRO A 309 -5.87 -7.05 -15.18
N GLN A 310 -7.18 -7.21 -15.12
CA GLN A 310 -8.17 -6.54 -15.94
C GLN A 310 -9.35 -6.12 -15.07
N LEU A 311 -9.86 -4.90 -15.24
CA LEU A 311 -11.06 -4.46 -14.53
C LEU A 311 -12.23 -5.41 -14.83
N MET A 312 -12.99 -5.76 -13.80
CA MET A 312 -14.25 -6.50 -13.95
C MET A 312 -15.26 -5.64 -14.71
N ASP A 313 -16.21 -6.27 -15.42
CA ASP A 313 -17.39 -5.55 -15.86
C ASP A 313 -18.24 -5.08 -14.67
N VAL A 314 -19.21 -4.20 -14.93
CA VAL A 314 -19.96 -3.52 -13.85
C VAL A 314 -20.76 -4.50 -12.98
N ASP A 315 -21.35 -5.53 -13.58
CA ASP A 315 -22.20 -6.47 -12.86
C ASP A 315 -21.35 -7.41 -11.99
N ASP A 316 -20.26 -7.96 -12.54
CA ASP A 316 -19.30 -8.79 -11.79
C ASP A 316 -18.61 -7.97 -10.69
N ALA A 317 -18.26 -6.70 -10.97
CA ALA A 317 -17.66 -5.82 -9.99
C ALA A 317 -18.60 -5.50 -8.83
N ASN A 318 -19.89 -5.23 -9.09
CA ASN A 318 -20.85 -5.00 -8.03
C ASN A 318 -21.06 -6.26 -7.18
N ALA A 319 -21.18 -7.44 -7.80
CA ALA A 319 -21.26 -8.71 -7.06
C ALA A 319 -20.02 -8.98 -6.20
N PHE A 320 -18.82 -8.64 -6.71
CA PHE A 320 -17.59 -8.72 -5.93
C PHE A 320 -17.58 -7.76 -4.72
N LEU A 321 -18.06 -6.52 -4.90
CA LEU A 321 -18.11 -5.52 -3.83
C LEU A 321 -19.13 -5.90 -2.75
N ASP A 322 -20.29 -6.47 -3.11
CA ASP A 322 -21.28 -7.00 -2.16
C ASP A 322 -20.70 -8.16 -1.34
N GLU A 323 -19.95 -9.07 -1.99
CA GLU A 323 -19.23 -10.16 -1.31
C GLU A 323 -18.13 -9.63 -0.37
N LEU A 324 -17.35 -8.63 -0.81
CA LEU A 324 -16.30 -8.01 0.01
C LEU A 324 -16.90 -7.32 1.24
N GLU A 325 -18.02 -6.61 1.09
CA GLU A 325 -18.73 -5.97 2.20
C GLU A 325 -19.22 -7.01 3.23
N TYR A 326 -19.67 -8.17 2.79
CA TYR A 326 -20.10 -9.27 3.69
C TYR A 326 -18.97 -9.74 4.63
N TYR A 327 -17.72 -9.71 4.20
CA TYR A 327 -16.55 -10.08 5.03
C TYR A 327 -15.96 -8.88 5.82
N SER A 328 -16.53 -7.69 5.63
CA SER A 328 -16.01 -6.42 6.17
C SER A 328 -16.90 -5.89 7.30
N ASN A 329 -16.40 -4.92 8.07
CA ASN A 329 -17.19 -4.14 9.03
C ASN A 329 -17.40 -2.68 8.56
N VAL A 330 -17.21 -2.42 7.27
CA VAL A 330 -17.37 -1.11 6.63
C VAL A 330 -18.48 -1.17 5.58
N GLU A 331 -19.16 -0.05 5.36
CA GLU A 331 -20.07 0.14 4.23
C GLU A 331 -19.26 0.46 2.96
N ILE A 332 -19.50 -0.29 1.88
CA ILE A 332 -18.87 -0.06 0.59
C ILE A 332 -19.90 0.52 -0.38
N GLN A 333 -19.84 1.82 -0.62
CA GLN A 333 -20.71 2.46 -1.61
C GLN A 333 -20.24 2.08 -3.01
N SER A 334 -21.10 1.40 -3.79
CA SER A 334 -20.80 1.03 -5.18
C SER A 334 -21.38 2.02 -6.17
N LYS A 335 -20.56 2.40 -7.17
CA LYS A 335 -21.02 3.18 -8.33
C LYS A 335 -20.26 2.77 -9.58
N ASN A 336 -20.99 2.30 -10.59
CA ASN A 336 -20.43 1.86 -11.87
C ASN A 336 -19.29 0.82 -11.72
N GLY A 337 -19.45 -0.14 -10.82
CA GLY A 337 -18.47 -1.18 -10.57
C GLY A 337 -17.23 -0.73 -9.77
N VAL A 338 -17.24 0.48 -9.21
CA VAL A 338 -16.16 0.99 -8.33
C VAL A 338 -16.71 1.15 -6.92
N GLY A 339 -16.08 0.50 -5.95
CA GLY A 339 -16.38 0.65 -4.53
C GLY A 339 -15.77 1.93 -3.97
N MET A 340 -16.40 2.52 -2.95
CA MET A 340 -15.88 3.70 -2.26
C MET A 340 -16.12 3.60 -0.75
N ILE A 341 -15.07 3.83 0.02
CA ILE A 341 -15.10 3.98 1.48
C ILE A 341 -14.56 5.37 1.84
N LYS A 342 -15.16 6.02 2.85
CA LYS A 342 -14.71 7.32 3.38
C LYS A 342 -14.47 7.21 4.87
N THR A 343 -13.32 7.73 5.35
CA THR A 343 -12.96 7.83 6.77
C THR A 343 -12.58 9.26 7.13
#